data_fd89292426547d4ce63ea42277642e1b
#
_entry.id   fd89292426547d4ce63ea42277642e1b
#
_cell.length_a   1.000
_cell.length_b   1.000
_cell.length_c   1.000
_cell.angle_alpha   90.00
_cell.angle_beta   90.00
_cell.angle_gamma   90.00
#
_symmetry.space_group_name_H-M   'P 1'
#
loop_
_entity.id
_entity.type
_entity.pdbx_description
1 polymer ?
#
loop_
_entity_poly.entity_id
_entity_poly.type
_entity_poly.pdbx_seq_one_letter_code
_entity_poly.pdbx_strand_id
1 'polypeptide(L)'
;MRFERSRRPRNPYLKADTQGYEHQVLAGATETLRLCRAVELELSLAPVYEGQLLIGEMIDLMRGHGFVPTHVEPEFVDPHSGELLQANGLFLPA
;
A
#
# COMPACT_ATOMS: atom_id res chain seq x y z
N MET A 1 11.95 -6.78 0.45
CA MET A 1 11.06 -5.81 -0.18
C MET A 1 10.98 -6.06 -1.67
N ARG A 2 9.82 -5.94 -2.21
CA ARG A 2 9.61 -6.30 -3.60
C ARG A 2 8.68 -5.31 -4.29
N PHE A 3 9.13 -4.78 -5.45
CA PHE A 3 8.31 -3.93 -6.32
C PHE A 3 8.06 -4.66 -7.63
N GLU A 4 6.81 -4.60 -8.08
CA GLU A 4 6.41 -5.11 -9.37
C GLU A 4 5.80 -3.98 -10.19
N ARG A 5 6.17 -3.91 -11.46
CA ARG A 5 5.64 -2.91 -12.39
C ARG A 5 4.85 -3.59 -13.49
N SER A 6 3.80 -2.91 -13.95
CA SER A 6 3.12 -3.31 -15.17
C SER A 6 4.10 -3.27 -16.35
N ARG A 7 3.98 -4.23 -17.25
CA ARG A 7 4.75 -4.25 -18.48
C ARG A 7 4.29 -3.22 -19.52
N ARG A 8 3.16 -2.56 -19.25
CA ARG A 8 2.61 -1.54 -20.16
C ARG A 8 3.24 -0.20 -19.84
N PRO A 9 4.07 0.38 -20.76
CA PRO A 9 4.76 1.63 -20.46
C PRO A 9 3.83 2.81 -20.19
N ARG A 10 2.63 2.79 -20.75
CA ARG A 10 1.67 3.91 -20.62
C ARG A 10 0.90 3.91 -19.31
N ASN A 11 0.84 2.77 -18.61
CA ASN A 11 0.09 2.62 -17.38
C ASN A 11 0.94 1.89 -16.35
N PRO A 12 2.00 2.53 -15.85
CA PRO A 12 2.85 1.88 -14.87
C PRO A 12 2.07 1.59 -13.60
N TYR A 13 2.26 0.40 -13.12
CA TYR A 13 1.63 -0.14 -11.93
C TYR A 13 2.70 -0.57 -10.95
N LEU A 14 2.56 -0.17 -9.70
CA LEU A 14 3.47 -0.56 -8.64
C LEU A 14 2.74 -1.35 -7.59
N LYS A 15 3.26 -2.53 -7.29
CA LYS A 15 2.80 -3.32 -6.16
C LYS A 15 3.94 -3.41 -5.16
N ALA A 16 3.71 -2.90 -3.96
CA ALA A 16 4.70 -2.96 -2.89
C ALA A 16 4.29 -4.02 -1.87
N ASP A 17 5.17 -4.99 -1.68
CA ASP A 17 5.00 -6.07 -0.70
C ASP A 17 6.21 -6.01 0.22
N THR A 18 6.08 -5.24 1.29
CA THR A 18 7.18 -4.93 2.19
C THR A 18 6.97 -5.47 3.60
N GLN A 19 5.81 -6.03 3.87
CA GLN A 19 5.47 -6.65 5.15
C GLN A 19 5.76 -5.75 6.35
N GLY A 20 5.27 -4.51 6.29
CA GLY A 20 5.36 -3.58 7.40
C GLY A 20 6.38 -2.47 7.22
N TYR A 21 7.18 -2.53 6.16
CA TYR A 21 8.19 -1.49 5.87
C TYR A 21 7.78 -0.55 4.74
N GLU A 22 6.50 -0.57 4.36
CA GLU A 22 5.96 0.18 3.22
C GLU A 22 6.31 1.67 3.28
N HIS A 23 6.18 2.29 4.46
CA HIS A 23 6.41 3.72 4.60
C HIS A 23 7.86 4.11 4.29
N GLN A 24 8.83 3.27 4.69
CA GLN A 24 10.24 3.52 4.43
C GLN A 24 10.55 3.36 2.95
N VAL A 25 9.94 2.38 2.33
CA VAL A 25 10.10 2.09 0.91
C VAL A 25 9.50 3.21 0.07
N LEU A 26 8.30 3.65 0.41
CA LEU A 26 7.62 4.70 -0.34
C LEU A 26 8.35 6.03 -0.23
N ALA A 27 8.94 6.33 0.92
CA ALA A 27 9.76 7.53 1.08
C ALA A 27 10.96 7.53 0.14
N GLY A 28 11.58 6.35 -0.07
CA GLY A 28 12.72 6.20 -0.99
C GLY A 28 12.31 6.03 -2.45
N ALA A 29 11.01 5.81 -2.73
CA ALA A 29 10.52 5.51 -4.07
C ALA A 29 9.74 6.67 -4.70
N THR A 30 9.93 7.91 -4.23
CA THR A 30 9.17 9.07 -4.69
C THR A 30 9.19 9.22 -6.21
N GLU A 31 10.35 9.07 -6.84
CA GLU A 31 10.46 9.19 -8.28
C GLU A 31 9.68 8.09 -9.01
N THR A 32 9.71 6.88 -8.48
CA THR A 32 8.94 5.77 -9.06
C THR A 32 7.44 6.03 -8.94
N LEU A 33 6.99 6.55 -7.79
CA LEU A 33 5.58 6.85 -7.57
C LEU A 33 5.06 7.91 -8.55
N ARG A 34 5.86 8.90 -8.89
CA ARG A 34 5.47 9.94 -9.84
C ARG A 34 5.08 9.38 -11.19
N LEU A 35 5.68 8.25 -11.58
CA LEU A 35 5.44 7.62 -12.87
C LEU A 35 4.31 6.60 -12.84
N CYS A 36 3.81 6.27 -11.65
CA CYS A 36 2.80 5.23 -11.51
C CYS A 36 1.39 5.76 -11.76
N ARG A 37 0.58 4.94 -12.43
CA ARG A 37 -0.85 5.16 -12.63
C ARG A 37 -1.69 4.40 -11.61
N ALA A 38 -1.08 3.43 -10.94
CA ALA A 38 -1.74 2.66 -9.90
C ALA A 38 -0.70 2.11 -8.94
N VAL A 39 -1.05 2.09 -7.66
CA VAL A 39 -0.20 1.51 -6.61
C VAL A 39 -1.05 0.58 -5.77
N GLU A 40 -0.57 -0.64 -5.58
CA GLU A 40 -1.24 -1.62 -4.72
C GLU A 40 -0.38 -1.86 -3.49
N LEU A 41 -0.99 -1.75 -2.32
CA LEU A 41 -0.30 -1.90 -1.04
C LEU A 41 -1.04 -2.86 -0.13
N GLU A 42 -0.28 -3.61 0.67
CA GLU A 42 -0.83 -4.33 1.79
C GLU A 42 -1.02 -3.36 2.95
N LEU A 43 -2.24 -3.29 3.46
CA LEU A 43 -2.61 -2.39 4.55
C LEU A 43 -2.86 -3.19 5.82
N SER A 44 -2.29 -2.74 6.92
CA SER A 44 -2.44 -3.40 8.21
C SER A 44 -3.40 -2.60 9.09
N LEU A 45 -4.36 -3.31 9.69
CA LEU A 45 -5.31 -2.72 10.64
C LEU A 45 -4.86 -2.92 12.07
N ALA A 46 -3.99 -3.91 12.31
CA ALA A 46 -3.39 -4.15 13.61
C ALA A 46 -1.88 -4.23 13.46
N PRO A 47 -1.10 -3.70 14.42
CA PRO A 47 0.36 -3.71 14.31
C PRO A 47 0.90 -5.13 14.49
N VAL A 48 1.82 -5.52 13.62
CA VAL A 48 2.56 -6.78 13.70
C VAL A 48 4.02 -6.49 14.05
N TYR A 49 4.52 -5.36 13.63
CA TYR A 49 5.89 -4.92 13.88
C TYR A 49 5.90 -3.61 14.62
N GLU A 50 6.91 -3.41 15.46
CA GLU A 50 7.12 -2.13 16.12
C GLU A 50 7.36 -1.04 15.08
N GLY A 51 6.69 0.10 15.22
CA GLY A 51 6.82 1.22 14.29
C GLY A 51 6.08 1.05 12.99
N GLN A 52 5.30 -0.02 12.84
CA GLN A 52 4.53 -0.25 11.63
C GLN A 52 3.43 0.81 11.47
N LEU A 53 3.28 1.35 10.26
CA LEU A 53 2.15 2.22 9.96
C LEU A 53 0.89 1.39 9.73
N LEU A 54 -0.20 1.85 10.29
CA LEU A 54 -1.50 1.23 10.11
C LEU A 54 -2.23 1.87 8.92
N ILE A 55 -3.39 1.30 8.57
CA ILE A 55 -4.13 1.68 7.36
C ILE A 55 -4.37 3.20 7.26
N GLY A 56 -4.77 3.86 8.33
CA GLY A 56 -5.02 5.31 8.29
C GLY A 56 -3.76 6.12 7.97
N GLU A 57 -2.66 5.74 8.59
CA GLU A 57 -1.37 6.40 8.37
C GLU A 57 -0.84 6.15 6.97
N MET A 58 -1.04 4.95 6.44
CA MET A 58 -0.63 4.63 5.08
C MET A 58 -1.45 5.39 4.05
N ILE A 59 -2.76 5.54 4.28
CA ILE A 59 -3.61 6.32 3.41
C ILE A 59 -3.15 7.79 3.40
N ASP A 60 -2.85 8.35 4.57
CA ASP A 60 -2.35 9.72 4.66
C ASP A 60 -1.01 9.87 3.94
N LEU A 61 -0.13 8.91 4.08
CA LEU A 61 1.16 8.93 3.37
C LEU A 61 0.94 8.93 1.85
N MET A 62 0.05 8.08 1.35
CA MET A 62 -0.22 8.02 -0.08
C MET A 62 -0.87 9.29 -0.59
N ARG A 63 -1.75 9.92 0.20
CA ARG A 63 -2.30 11.24 -0.16
C ARG A 63 -1.22 12.30 -0.29
N GLY A 64 -0.20 12.23 0.56
CA GLY A 64 0.97 13.11 0.46
C GLY A 64 1.74 12.94 -0.85
N HIS A 65 1.66 11.77 -1.47
CA HIS A 65 2.26 11.49 -2.77
C HIS A 65 1.30 11.70 -3.94
N GLY A 66 0.09 12.20 -3.67
CA GLY A 66 -0.88 12.48 -4.71
C GLY A 66 -1.76 11.29 -5.11
N PHE A 67 -1.86 10.28 -4.25
CA PHE A 67 -2.68 9.08 -4.50
C PHE A 67 -3.83 9.00 -3.53
N VAL A 68 -4.95 8.47 -4.00
CA VAL A 68 -6.12 8.24 -3.16
C VAL A 68 -6.53 6.78 -3.23
N PRO A 69 -7.05 6.22 -2.12
CA PRO A 69 -7.53 4.85 -2.14
C PRO A 69 -8.82 4.76 -2.95
N THR A 70 -8.88 3.80 -3.87
CA THR A 70 -10.04 3.58 -4.72
C THR A 70 -10.69 2.24 -4.47
N HIS A 71 -9.95 1.29 -3.90
CA HIS A 71 -10.47 -0.04 -3.63
C HIS A 71 -9.67 -0.65 -2.49
N VAL A 72 -10.39 -1.29 -1.56
CA VAL A 72 -9.77 -2.00 -0.44
C VAL A 72 -10.48 -3.34 -0.30
N GLU A 73 -9.70 -4.43 -0.34
CA GLU A 73 -10.21 -5.78 -0.17
C GLU A 73 -9.64 -6.43 1.08
N PRO A 74 -10.48 -7.10 1.89
CA PRO A 74 -9.98 -7.89 3.00
C PRO A 74 -9.05 -9.01 2.50
N GLU A 75 -7.93 -9.21 3.19
CA GLU A 75 -7.00 -10.28 2.88
C GLU A 75 -6.87 -11.28 4.02
N PHE A 76 -6.74 -10.80 5.24
CA PHE A 76 -6.54 -11.67 6.38
C PHE A 76 -7.46 -11.29 7.53
N VAL A 77 -8.22 -12.27 7.98
CA VAL A 77 -9.17 -12.13 9.09
C VAL A 77 -8.79 -13.14 10.16
N ASP A 78 -8.79 -12.70 11.43
CA ASP A 78 -8.54 -13.59 12.54
C ASP A 78 -9.68 -14.63 12.61
N PRO A 79 -9.37 -15.94 12.52
CA PRO A 79 -10.43 -16.95 12.50
C PRO A 79 -11.17 -17.10 13.83
N HIS A 80 -10.62 -16.58 14.92
CA HIS A 80 -11.26 -16.69 16.24
C HIS A 80 -12.15 -15.49 16.54
N SER A 81 -11.69 -14.29 16.25
CA SER A 81 -12.41 -13.07 16.59
C SER A 81 -13.22 -12.49 15.45
N GLY A 82 -12.87 -12.85 14.21
CA GLY A 82 -13.44 -12.21 13.03
C GLY A 82 -12.84 -10.83 12.73
N GLU A 83 -11.83 -10.42 13.50
CA GLU A 83 -11.19 -9.12 13.28
C GLU A 83 -10.43 -9.10 11.97
N LEU A 84 -10.63 -8.05 11.18
CA LEU A 84 -9.86 -7.84 9.97
C LEU A 84 -8.49 -7.31 10.36
N LEU A 85 -7.44 -8.03 9.96
CA LEU A 85 -6.06 -7.70 10.32
C LEU A 85 -5.28 -7.09 9.16
N GLN A 86 -5.56 -7.51 7.94
CA GLN A 86 -4.88 -7.01 6.75
C GLN A 86 -5.84 -6.89 5.58
N ALA A 87 -5.59 -5.91 4.74
CA ALA A 87 -6.36 -5.66 3.52
C ALA A 87 -5.41 -5.27 2.39
N ASN A 88 -5.86 -5.44 1.17
CA ASN A 88 -5.11 -5.01 -0.01
C ASN A 88 -5.77 -3.73 -0.53
N GLY A 89 -4.99 -2.67 -0.66
CA GLY A 89 -5.47 -1.37 -1.11
C GLY A 89 -4.96 -1.01 -2.49
N LEU A 90 -5.86 -0.56 -3.35
CA LEU A 90 -5.50 -0.01 -4.66
C LEU A 90 -5.61 1.50 -4.59
N PHE A 91 -4.56 2.19 -5.00
CA PHE A 91 -4.48 3.64 -5.00
C PHE A 91 -4.28 4.16 -6.41
N LEU A 92 -5.00 5.19 -6.76
CA LEU A 92 -4.85 5.86 -8.04
C LEU A 92 -4.49 7.32 -7.81
N PRO A 93 -3.85 7.97 -8.80
CA PRO A 93 -3.57 9.41 -8.71
C PRO A 93 -4.85 10.20 -8.49
N ALA A 94 -4.76 11.18 -7.60
CA ALA A 94 -5.89 12.06 -7.28
C ALA A 94 -6.28 12.93 -8.46
#